data_8aa13c769eed4845f523b937fbe555b6
#
_entry.id   8aa13c769eed4845f523b937fbe555b6
#
_cell.length_a   1.000
_cell.length_b   1.000
_cell.length_c   1.000
_cell.angle_alpha   90.00
_cell.angle_beta   90.00
_cell.angle_gamma   90.00
#
_symmetry.space_group_name_H-M   'P 1'
#
loop_
_entity.id
_entity.type
_entity.pdbx_description
1 polymer ?
#
loop_
_entity_poly.entity_id
_entity_poly.type
_entity_poly.pdbx_seq_one_letter_code
_entity_poly.pdbx_strand_id
1 'polypeptide(L)'
;MSLKYHQLDSSVEKQIKENISKGILSSYRFMDENAVRRNMEKDKNSVLRPSFGRDIEKILHLPLYNRYNDKTQVFSFYNNDDITRRGLHVQLVSRISRNIGRMLGLNLDLIESIALGHDVGHTPFGHAGERYLSELLQKETGRHFNHNVHSTRVLDILYRRNISLQTLDGILCHNGEFELNEYRPKKGLTFEQYDNNVELCYTEGGEAIKKLVPSTL
;
A
#
# COMPACT_ATOMS: atom_id res chain seq x y z
N MET A 1 -9.68 24.52 18.64
CA MET A 1 -10.26 24.33 17.29
C MET A 1 -11.20 23.13 17.37
N SER A 2 -12.50 23.33 17.25
CA SER A 2 -13.43 22.20 17.16
C SER A 2 -13.28 21.59 15.78
N LEU A 3 -12.84 20.33 15.71
CA LEU A 3 -12.85 19.54 14.48
C LEU A 3 -14.31 19.46 14.02
N LYS A 4 -14.66 20.17 12.96
CA LYS A 4 -15.96 19.99 12.29
C LYS A 4 -15.87 18.67 11.50
N TYR A 5 -16.43 17.62 12.05
CA TYR A 5 -16.67 16.40 11.27
C TYR A 5 -17.78 16.70 10.25
N HIS A 6 -17.45 16.57 8.97
CA HIS A 6 -18.46 16.62 7.93
C HIS A 6 -19.23 15.30 7.97
N GLN A 7 -20.53 15.37 8.13
CA GLN A 7 -21.40 14.21 7.94
C GLN A 7 -21.57 13.95 6.45
N LEU A 8 -21.67 12.68 6.07
CA LEU A 8 -22.07 12.31 4.71
C LEU A 8 -23.47 12.90 4.41
N ASP A 9 -23.65 13.34 3.16
CA ASP A 9 -24.97 13.69 2.69
C ASP A 9 -25.91 12.49 2.84
N SER A 10 -27.15 12.75 3.27
CA SER A 10 -28.14 11.71 3.54
C SER A 10 -28.48 10.86 2.32
N SER A 11 -28.39 11.45 1.11
CA SER A 11 -28.61 10.74 -0.15
C SER A 11 -27.47 9.78 -0.44
N VAL A 12 -26.22 10.18 -0.18
CA VAL A 12 -25.01 9.35 -0.32
C VAL A 12 -25.03 8.20 0.70
N GLU A 13 -25.35 8.50 1.96
CA GLU A 13 -25.49 7.46 3.01
C GLU A 13 -26.54 6.41 2.64
N LYS A 14 -27.70 6.86 2.14
CA LYS A 14 -28.77 5.95 1.68
C LYS A 14 -28.29 5.07 0.53
N GLN A 15 -27.59 5.65 -0.46
CA GLN A 15 -27.05 4.92 -1.60
C GLN A 15 -26.03 3.86 -1.16
N ILE A 16 -25.13 4.19 -0.24
CA ILE A 16 -24.15 3.24 0.32
C ILE A 16 -24.88 2.08 1.01
N LYS A 17 -25.86 2.36 1.87
CA LYS A 17 -26.67 1.33 2.57
C LYS A 17 -27.38 0.41 1.57
N GLU A 18 -27.96 0.97 0.53
CA GLU A 18 -28.64 0.22 -0.51
C GLU A 18 -27.69 -0.67 -1.31
N ASN A 19 -26.53 -0.13 -1.71
CA ASN A 19 -25.50 -0.89 -2.43
C ASN A 19 -24.98 -2.06 -1.59
N ILE A 20 -24.70 -1.84 -0.31
CA ILE A 20 -24.26 -2.91 0.61
C ILE A 20 -25.33 -3.99 0.75
N SER A 21 -26.60 -3.60 0.96
CA SER A 21 -27.72 -4.55 1.13
C SER A 21 -27.98 -5.41 -0.10
N LYS A 22 -27.73 -4.87 -1.29
CA LYS A 22 -27.88 -5.55 -2.58
C LYS A 22 -26.61 -6.28 -3.04
N GLY A 23 -25.49 -6.17 -2.31
CA GLY A 23 -24.22 -6.74 -2.71
C GLY A 23 -23.64 -6.14 -4.00
N ILE A 24 -23.97 -4.85 -4.29
CA ILE A 24 -23.49 -4.17 -5.49
C ILE A 24 -21.98 -3.92 -5.36
N LEU A 25 -21.21 -4.35 -6.34
CA LEU A 25 -19.79 -4.14 -6.43
C LEU A 25 -19.47 -2.91 -7.29
N SER A 26 -18.41 -2.21 -6.94
CA SER A 26 -17.92 -1.06 -7.72
C SER A 26 -17.41 -1.52 -9.10
N SER A 27 -17.63 -0.69 -10.13
CA SER A 27 -17.00 -0.86 -11.44
C SER A 27 -15.48 -0.68 -11.41
N TYR A 28 -14.95 -0.09 -10.34
CA TYR A 28 -13.50 0.04 -10.07
C TYR A 28 -12.92 -1.11 -9.29
N ARG A 29 -13.77 -2.05 -8.80
CA ARG A 29 -13.29 -3.23 -8.10
C ARG A 29 -12.35 -4.05 -8.99
N PHE A 30 -11.14 -4.31 -8.49
CA PHE A 30 -10.22 -5.22 -9.15
C PHE A 30 -10.52 -6.67 -8.71
N MET A 31 -10.68 -7.56 -9.67
CA MET A 31 -11.06 -8.94 -9.39
C MET A 31 -9.82 -9.82 -9.22
N ASP A 32 -9.90 -10.82 -8.35
CA ASP A 32 -8.81 -11.73 -8.04
C ASP A 32 -8.31 -12.53 -9.27
N GLU A 33 -9.20 -12.81 -10.22
CA GLU A 33 -8.89 -13.53 -11.47
C GLU A 33 -7.96 -12.72 -12.37
N ASN A 34 -7.97 -11.39 -12.24
CA ASN A 34 -7.17 -10.48 -13.06
C ASN A 34 -5.82 -10.12 -12.42
N ALA A 35 -5.48 -10.73 -11.26
CA ALA A 35 -4.22 -10.49 -10.60
C ALA A 35 -3.04 -10.93 -11.48
N VAL A 36 -2.09 -10.02 -11.72
CA VAL A 36 -0.89 -10.25 -12.53
C VAL A 36 0.30 -10.50 -11.62
N ARG A 37 1.10 -11.52 -11.92
CA ARG A 37 2.29 -11.89 -11.14
C ARG A 37 3.49 -12.04 -12.07
N ARG A 38 4.73 -11.86 -11.55
CA ARG A 38 5.94 -12.14 -12.35
C ARG A 38 6.00 -13.59 -12.79
N ASN A 39 5.58 -14.52 -11.95
CA ASN A 39 5.44 -15.93 -12.30
C ASN A 39 3.98 -16.34 -12.18
N MET A 40 3.28 -16.38 -13.31
CA MET A 40 1.85 -16.74 -13.41
C MET A 40 1.59 -18.22 -13.18
N GLU A 41 2.59 -19.10 -13.29
CA GLU A 41 2.45 -20.54 -13.03
C GLU A 41 2.37 -20.85 -11.54
N LYS A 42 2.91 -19.96 -10.71
CA LYS A 42 2.83 -20.04 -9.26
C LYS A 42 1.63 -19.25 -8.75
N ASP A 43 1.06 -19.70 -7.64
CA ASP A 43 0.02 -18.96 -6.91
C ASP A 43 -1.24 -18.67 -7.74
N LYS A 44 -1.66 -19.63 -8.56
CA LYS A 44 -2.87 -19.53 -9.38
C LYS A 44 -4.09 -19.22 -8.52
N ASN A 45 -4.90 -18.29 -8.98
CA ASN A 45 -6.15 -17.95 -8.32
C ASN A 45 -7.07 -19.15 -8.16
N SER A 46 -7.76 -19.23 -7.03
CA SER A 46 -8.84 -20.20 -6.82
C SER A 46 -9.86 -19.64 -5.83
N VAL A 47 -11.07 -20.16 -5.84
CA VAL A 47 -12.14 -19.76 -4.93
C VAL A 47 -11.74 -19.94 -3.45
N LEU A 48 -11.00 -21.03 -3.15
CA LEU A 48 -10.56 -21.31 -1.79
C LEU A 48 -9.35 -20.51 -1.36
N ARG A 49 -8.55 -20.03 -2.32
CA ARG A 49 -7.35 -19.21 -2.08
C ARG A 49 -7.27 -18.11 -3.13
N PRO A 50 -8.02 -17.01 -2.94
CA PRO A 50 -8.02 -15.88 -3.87
C PRO A 50 -6.65 -15.21 -3.92
N SER A 51 -6.36 -14.55 -5.04
CA SER A 51 -5.02 -14.01 -5.34
C SER A 51 -4.53 -13.02 -4.29
N PHE A 52 -5.37 -12.07 -3.90
CA PHE A 52 -4.96 -11.04 -2.93
C PHE A 52 -4.93 -11.55 -1.49
N GLY A 53 -5.78 -12.54 -1.15
CA GLY A 53 -5.69 -13.26 0.11
C GLY A 53 -4.33 -13.97 0.27
N ARG A 54 -3.77 -14.53 -0.81
CA ARG A 54 -2.40 -15.08 -0.82
C ARG A 54 -1.34 -14.02 -0.61
N ASP A 55 -1.53 -12.81 -1.14
CA ASP A 55 -0.58 -11.72 -0.94
C ASP A 55 -0.55 -11.30 0.53
N ILE A 56 -1.71 -11.24 1.19
CA ILE A 56 -1.81 -11.02 2.65
C ILE A 56 -1.00 -12.08 3.41
N GLU A 57 -1.24 -13.37 3.14
CA GLU A 57 -0.52 -14.47 3.78
C GLU A 57 1.00 -14.32 3.62
N LYS A 58 1.46 -14.02 2.40
CA LYS A 58 2.89 -13.86 2.10
C LYS A 58 3.52 -12.67 2.81
N ILE A 59 2.80 -11.56 2.95
CA ILE A 59 3.26 -10.37 3.67
C ILE A 59 3.33 -10.66 5.16
N LEU A 60 2.31 -11.26 5.75
CA LEU A 60 2.27 -11.62 7.17
C LEU A 60 3.39 -12.61 7.56
N HIS A 61 3.77 -13.52 6.66
CA HIS A 61 4.85 -14.48 6.88
C HIS A 61 6.25 -13.95 6.55
N LEU A 62 6.41 -12.66 6.25
CA LEU A 62 7.73 -12.07 6.09
C LEU A 62 8.42 -11.91 7.45
N PRO A 63 9.69 -12.29 7.61
CA PRO A 63 10.45 -11.98 8.82
C PRO A 63 10.47 -10.49 9.16
N LEU A 64 10.47 -9.62 8.12
CA LEU A 64 10.43 -8.17 8.30
C LEU A 64 9.08 -7.65 8.80
N TYR A 65 7.98 -8.38 8.58
CA TYR A 65 6.68 -8.00 9.13
C TYR A 65 6.71 -8.00 10.67
N ASN A 66 7.33 -9.01 11.27
CA ASN A 66 7.48 -9.06 12.72
C ASN A 66 8.30 -7.88 13.28
N ARG A 67 9.25 -7.35 12.50
CA ARG A 67 10.05 -6.19 12.89
C ARG A 67 9.28 -4.87 12.94
N TYR A 68 8.04 -4.82 12.49
CA TYR A 68 7.18 -3.67 12.73
C TYR A 68 7.03 -3.33 14.22
N ASN A 69 7.10 -4.35 15.09
CA ASN A 69 7.00 -4.17 16.53
C ASN A 69 8.23 -3.46 17.12
N ASP A 70 9.37 -3.50 16.45
CA ASP A 70 10.61 -2.84 16.86
C ASP A 70 10.79 -1.45 16.27
N LYS A 71 9.96 -1.10 15.26
CA LYS A 71 10.02 0.22 14.61
C LYS A 71 9.09 1.20 15.31
N THR A 72 9.62 2.39 15.57
CA THR A 72 8.84 3.50 16.11
C THR A 72 7.85 4.02 15.07
N GLN A 73 6.70 4.50 15.52
CA GLN A 73 5.77 5.24 14.67
C GLN A 73 6.18 6.71 14.60
N VAL A 74 6.30 7.38 15.75
CA VAL A 74 6.66 8.79 15.87
C VAL A 74 7.78 9.00 16.88
N PHE A 75 7.64 8.44 18.10
CA PHE A 75 8.56 8.67 19.20
C PHE A 75 9.60 7.56 19.30
N SER A 76 10.88 7.94 19.26
CA SER A 76 12.02 7.03 19.43
C SER A 76 12.58 7.15 20.84
N PHE A 77 13.13 6.05 21.37
CA PHE A 77 13.83 6.02 22.68
C PHE A 77 12.98 6.31 23.92
N TYR A 78 11.66 6.27 23.82
CA TYR A 78 10.78 6.39 24.97
C TYR A 78 10.56 5.01 25.62
N ASN A 79 10.82 4.94 26.95
CA ASN A 79 10.50 3.78 27.76
C ASN A 79 9.06 3.86 28.27
N ASN A 80 8.10 3.68 27.35
CA ASN A 80 6.68 3.67 27.66
C ASN A 80 5.99 2.67 26.75
N ASP A 81 5.36 1.66 27.34
CA ASP A 81 4.68 0.58 26.61
C ASP A 81 3.37 1.01 25.94
N ASP A 82 2.80 2.16 26.37
CA ASP A 82 1.59 2.74 25.74
C ASP A 82 1.87 3.42 24.39
N ILE A 83 3.16 3.62 24.04
CA ILE A 83 3.51 4.25 22.76
C ILE A 83 3.27 3.27 21.62
N THR A 84 2.44 3.70 20.66
CA THR A 84 2.11 2.92 19.47
C THR A 84 3.34 2.63 18.62
N ARG A 85 3.56 1.36 18.33
CA ARG A 85 4.56 0.87 17.39
C ARG A 85 3.97 0.75 15.97
N ARG A 86 4.85 0.65 14.98
CA ARG A 86 4.46 0.56 13.57
C ARG A 86 3.57 -0.65 13.27
N GLY A 87 3.74 -1.75 14.01
CA GLY A 87 2.87 -2.93 13.87
C GLY A 87 1.39 -2.63 14.09
N LEU A 88 1.05 -1.86 15.13
CA LEU A 88 -0.34 -1.45 15.36
C LEU A 88 -0.82 -0.45 14.31
N HIS A 89 0.05 0.46 13.86
CA HIS A 89 -0.28 1.43 12.81
C HIS A 89 -0.78 0.73 11.53
N VAL A 90 -0.02 -0.23 10.99
CA VAL A 90 -0.42 -0.91 9.75
C VAL A 90 -1.73 -1.68 9.89
N GLN A 91 -2.02 -2.22 11.08
CA GLN A 91 -3.29 -2.87 11.37
C GLN A 91 -4.46 -1.87 11.39
N LEU A 92 -4.27 -0.69 11.99
CA LEU A 92 -5.28 0.36 12.01
C LEU A 92 -5.54 0.91 10.61
N VAL A 93 -4.49 1.16 9.82
CA VAL A 93 -4.61 1.57 8.41
C VAL A 93 -5.43 0.53 7.64
N SER A 94 -5.07 -0.75 7.74
CA SER A 94 -5.81 -1.84 7.11
C SER A 94 -7.30 -1.83 7.51
N ARG A 95 -7.59 -1.68 8.79
CA ARG A 95 -8.96 -1.69 9.30
C ARG A 95 -9.80 -0.55 8.74
N ILE A 96 -9.26 0.66 8.74
CA ILE A 96 -9.95 1.86 8.24
C ILE A 96 -10.15 1.75 6.73
N SER A 97 -9.10 1.40 5.98
CA SER A 97 -9.17 1.26 4.52
C SER A 97 -10.17 0.19 4.09
N ARG A 98 -10.22 -0.95 4.77
CA ARG A 98 -11.23 -1.99 4.50
C ARG A 98 -12.67 -1.52 4.79
N ASN A 99 -12.89 -0.68 5.80
CA ASN A 99 -14.20 -0.11 6.04
C ASN A 99 -14.64 0.82 4.90
N ILE A 100 -13.74 1.68 4.43
CA ILE A 100 -13.98 2.55 3.28
C ILE A 100 -14.24 1.70 2.03
N GLY A 101 -13.36 0.74 1.76
CA GLY A 101 -13.48 -0.17 0.61
C GLY A 101 -14.79 -0.96 0.59
N ARG A 102 -15.29 -1.37 1.77
CA ARG A 102 -16.61 -2.03 1.88
C ARG A 102 -17.75 -1.09 1.49
N MET A 103 -17.71 0.16 1.94
CA MET A 103 -18.72 1.17 1.57
C MET A 103 -18.72 1.44 0.06
N LEU A 104 -17.54 1.36 -0.57
CA LEU A 104 -17.36 1.60 -2.00
C LEU A 104 -17.50 0.33 -2.86
N GLY A 105 -17.70 -0.85 -2.28
CA GLY A 105 -17.81 -2.12 -3.01
C GLY A 105 -16.50 -2.60 -3.67
N LEU A 106 -15.33 -2.22 -3.11
CA LEU A 106 -14.00 -2.57 -3.61
C LEU A 106 -13.52 -3.94 -3.14
N ASN A 107 -12.37 -4.40 -3.64
CA ASN A 107 -11.75 -5.65 -3.22
C ASN A 107 -11.02 -5.48 -1.88
N LEU A 108 -11.58 -6.05 -0.83
CA LEU A 108 -11.09 -5.87 0.53
C LEU A 108 -9.75 -6.56 0.79
N ASP A 109 -9.46 -7.66 0.11
CA ASP A 109 -8.20 -8.38 0.26
C ASP A 109 -7.05 -7.65 -0.44
N LEU A 110 -7.31 -7.02 -1.60
CA LEU A 110 -6.35 -6.14 -2.24
C LEU A 110 -6.02 -4.95 -1.34
N ILE A 111 -7.03 -4.29 -0.79
CA ILE A 111 -6.84 -3.17 0.14
C ILE A 111 -6.02 -3.59 1.36
N GLU A 112 -6.32 -4.75 1.94
CA GLU A 112 -5.58 -5.27 3.09
C GLU A 112 -4.13 -5.60 2.75
N SER A 113 -3.87 -6.25 1.62
CA SER A 113 -2.51 -6.59 1.19
C SER A 113 -1.64 -5.34 1.01
N ILE A 114 -2.20 -4.28 0.41
CA ILE A 114 -1.52 -2.98 0.26
C ILE A 114 -1.25 -2.38 1.64
N ALA A 115 -2.28 -2.29 2.49
CA ALA A 115 -2.18 -1.67 3.81
C ALA A 115 -1.20 -2.40 4.74
N LEU A 116 -1.11 -3.72 4.70
CA LEU A 116 -0.15 -4.48 5.51
C LEU A 116 1.29 -4.38 4.97
N GLY A 117 1.45 -4.19 3.67
CA GLY A 117 2.74 -4.16 3.00
C GLY A 117 3.37 -2.77 2.87
N HIS A 118 2.60 -1.67 2.99
CA HIS A 118 3.04 -0.34 2.60
C HIS A 118 4.31 0.14 3.31
N ASP A 119 4.49 -0.21 4.57
CA ASP A 119 5.58 0.23 5.44
C ASP A 119 6.66 -0.83 5.69
N VAL A 120 6.61 -2.02 5.06
CA VAL A 120 7.54 -3.13 5.38
C VAL A 120 9.00 -2.74 5.15
N GLY A 121 9.26 -1.85 4.21
CA GLY A 121 10.57 -1.27 3.90
C GLY A 121 10.91 0.02 4.66
N HIS A 122 10.07 0.47 5.60
CA HIS A 122 10.32 1.70 6.33
C HIS A 122 11.58 1.60 7.20
N THR A 123 12.34 2.72 7.28
CA THR A 123 13.58 2.80 8.06
C THR A 123 13.32 2.83 9.58
N PRO A 124 14.32 2.47 10.40
CA PRO A 124 14.34 2.88 11.80
C PRO A 124 14.26 4.39 11.92
N PHE A 125 13.65 4.87 13.00
CA PHE A 125 13.48 6.31 13.29
C PHE A 125 12.56 7.09 12.34
N GLY A 126 11.65 6.37 11.66
CA GLY A 126 10.62 6.98 10.82
C GLY A 126 11.17 7.83 9.68
N HIS A 127 10.50 8.92 9.36
CA HIS A 127 10.89 9.82 8.26
C HIS A 127 12.24 10.54 8.46
N ALA A 128 12.71 10.69 9.70
CA ALA A 128 14.05 11.23 9.96
C ALA A 128 15.12 10.26 9.44
N GLY A 129 14.99 8.98 9.76
CA GLY A 129 15.87 7.93 9.23
C GLY A 129 15.82 7.81 7.71
N GLU A 130 14.63 7.93 7.14
CA GLU A 130 14.43 7.93 5.70
C GLU A 130 15.17 9.07 5.01
N ARG A 131 15.03 10.30 5.53
CA ARG A 131 15.72 11.47 4.97
C ARG A 131 17.23 11.31 5.00
N TYR A 132 17.82 10.94 6.15
CA TYR A 132 19.26 10.74 6.27
C TYR A 132 19.77 9.64 5.34
N LEU A 133 19.03 8.54 5.22
CA LEU A 133 19.41 7.45 4.32
C LEU A 133 19.31 7.88 2.86
N SER A 134 18.29 8.68 2.50
CA SER A 134 18.15 9.23 1.15
C SER A 134 19.27 10.21 0.81
N GLU A 135 19.65 11.11 1.72
CA GLU A 135 20.77 12.04 1.56
C GLU A 135 22.10 11.30 1.33
N LEU A 136 22.35 10.25 2.13
CA LEU A 136 23.54 9.43 1.99
C LEU A 136 23.56 8.69 0.66
N LEU A 137 22.47 8.04 0.28
CA LEU A 137 22.35 7.29 -0.96
C LEU A 137 22.51 8.22 -2.17
N GLN A 138 21.92 9.40 -2.13
CA GLN A 138 22.04 10.41 -3.18
C GLN A 138 23.49 10.86 -3.35
N LYS A 139 24.18 11.14 -2.25
CA LYS A 139 25.59 11.54 -2.27
C LYS A 139 26.50 10.46 -2.89
N GLU A 140 26.29 9.20 -2.54
CA GLU A 140 27.16 8.10 -2.95
C GLU A 140 26.81 7.53 -4.34
N THR A 141 25.54 7.59 -4.74
CA THR A 141 25.05 6.88 -5.93
C THR A 141 24.23 7.74 -6.90
N GLY A 142 23.86 8.97 -6.50
CA GLY A 142 22.91 9.80 -7.25
C GLY A 142 21.47 9.34 -7.15
N ARG A 143 21.14 8.36 -6.30
CA ARG A 143 19.81 7.75 -6.18
C ARG A 143 19.13 8.17 -4.86
N HIS A 144 17.83 8.20 -4.86
CA HIS A 144 17.02 8.52 -3.69
C HIS A 144 16.52 7.27 -2.97
N PHE A 145 16.39 7.35 -1.65
CA PHE A 145 15.72 6.35 -0.85
C PHE A 145 14.32 6.83 -0.48
N ASN A 146 13.31 5.98 -0.71
CA ASN A 146 11.94 6.19 -0.26
C ASN A 146 11.39 4.87 0.29
N HIS A 147 10.68 4.92 1.41
CA HIS A 147 10.21 3.71 2.10
C HIS A 147 9.19 2.91 1.29
N ASN A 148 8.31 3.56 0.53
CA ASN A 148 7.36 2.90 -0.37
C ASN A 148 8.07 2.11 -1.47
N VAL A 149 9.07 2.70 -2.13
CA VAL A 149 9.92 2.03 -3.13
C VAL A 149 10.68 0.88 -2.48
N HIS A 150 11.22 1.08 -1.28
CA HIS A 150 11.94 0.03 -0.57
C HIS A 150 11.02 -1.10 -0.09
N SER A 151 9.76 -0.79 0.27
CA SER A 151 8.75 -1.79 0.61
C SER A 151 8.47 -2.72 -0.58
N THR A 152 8.31 -2.17 -1.76
CA THR A 152 8.14 -2.99 -2.98
C THR A 152 9.39 -3.79 -3.31
N ARG A 153 10.60 -3.21 -3.16
CA ARG A 153 11.86 -3.92 -3.34
C ARG A 153 12.01 -5.10 -2.38
N VAL A 154 11.62 -4.94 -1.12
CA VAL A 154 11.62 -6.01 -0.12
C VAL A 154 10.76 -7.18 -0.59
N LEU A 155 9.54 -6.91 -1.02
CA LEU A 155 8.56 -7.93 -1.39
C LEU A 155 8.92 -8.64 -2.70
N ASP A 156 9.32 -7.88 -3.71
CA ASP A 156 9.51 -8.35 -5.08
C ASP A 156 10.92 -8.89 -5.35
N ILE A 157 11.95 -8.14 -4.92
CA ILE A 157 13.34 -8.43 -5.29
C ILE A 157 14.08 -9.21 -4.18
N LEU A 158 14.02 -8.73 -2.92
CA LEU A 158 14.82 -9.32 -1.85
C LEU A 158 14.24 -10.66 -1.37
N TYR A 159 12.94 -10.72 -1.14
CA TYR A 159 12.26 -11.93 -0.69
C TYR A 159 11.57 -12.72 -1.80
N ARG A 160 11.45 -12.16 -3.00
CA ARG A 160 10.88 -12.81 -4.20
C ARG A 160 9.58 -13.54 -3.91
N ARG A 161 8.64 -12.86 -3.22
CA ARG A 161 7.39 -13.45 -2.74
C ARG A 161 6.35 -13.67 -3.84
N ASN A 162 6.65 -13.29 -5.08
CA ASN A 162 5.69 -13.37 -6.20
C ASN A 162 4.36 -12.69 -5.85
N ILE A 163 4.45 -11.48 -5.30
CA ILE A 163 3.31 -10.63 -4.97
C ILE A 163 2.67 -10.14 -6.27
N SER A 164 1.37 -9.90 -6.27
CA SER A 164 0.66 -9.38 -7.43
C SER A 164 1.11 -7.96 -7.76
N LEU A 165 1.09 -7.63 -9.05
CA LEU A 165 1.42 -6.30 -9.56
C LEU A 165 0.54 -5.22 -8.91
N GLN A 166 -0.75 -5.52 -8.71
CA GLN A 166 -1.72 -4.60 -8.12
C GLN A 166 -1.37 -4.25 -6.67
N THR A 167 -0.96 -5.25 -5.89
CA THR A 167 -0.49 -5.01 -4.52
C THR A 167 0.81 -4.22 -4.50
N LEU A 168 1.79 -4.55 -5.36
CA LEU A 168 3.06 -3.83 -5.46
C LEU A 168 2.86 -2.38 -5.90
N ASP A 169 2.01 -2.16 -6.90
CA ASP A 169 1.70 -0.82 -7.41
C ASP A 169 0.98 0.03 -6.35
N GLY A 170 0.01 -0.52 -5.64
CA GLY A 170 -0.65 0.17 -4.54
C GLY A 170 0.32 0.55 -3.42
N ILE A 171 1.28 -0.33 -3.09
CA ILE A 171 2.35 -0.01 -2.13
C ILE A 171 3.27 1.08 -2.67
N LEU A 172 3.65 1.03 -3.94
CA LEU A 172 4.52 2.04 -4.54
C LEU A 172 3.89 3.44 -4.52
N CYS A 173 2.58 3.51 -4.80
CA CYS A 173 1.87 4.77 -5.03
C CYS A 173 1.26 5.40 -3.77
N HIS A 174 1.30 4.76 -2.60
CA HIS A 174 0.53 5.19 -1.41
C HIS A 174 0.86 6.59 -0.89
N ASN A 175 1.97 7.20 -1.28
CA ASN A 175 2.38 8.56 -0.90
C ASN A 175 2.12 9.61 -2.00
N GLY A 176 1.62 9.22 -3.19
CA GLY A 176 1.53 10.09 -4.36
C GLY A 176 0.25 10.92 -4.48
N GLU A 177 -0.74 10.62 -3.69
CA GLU A 177 -2.14 10.98 -3.97
C GLU A 177 -2.54 12.41 -3.60
N PHE A 178 -1.78 13.06 -2.71
CA PHE A 178 -2.13 14.38 -2.18
C PHE A 178 -2.10 15.53 -3.20
N GLU A 179 -1.47 15.34 -4.35
CA GLU A 179 -1.37 16.36 -5.39
C GLU A 179 -2.35 16.15 -6.55
N LEU A 180 -3.11 15.05 -6.54
CA LEU A 180 -4.06 14.76 -7.60
C LEU A 180 -5.42 15.42 -7.31
N ASN A 181 -5.86 16.30 -8.22
CA ASN A 181 -7.20 16.91 -8.14
C ASN A 181 -8.32 15.89 -8.42
N GLU A 182 -8.02 14.79 -9.07
CA GLU A 182 -8.96 13.75 -9.42
C GLU A 182 -8.29 12.37 -9.39
N TYR A 183 -8.94 11.42 -8.76
CA TYR A 183 -8.45 10.06 -8.62
C TYR A 183 -8.97 9.18 -9.75
N ARG A 184 -8.14 8.89 -10.74
CA ARG A 184 -8.47 8.00 -11.87
C ARG A 184 -7.43 6.91 -12.02
N PRO A 185 -7.73 5.66 -11.60
CA PRO A 185 -6.82 4.54 -11.75
C PRO A 185 -6.44 4.30 -13.22
N LYS A 186 -5.16 4.07 -13.50
CA LYS A 186 -4.69 3.66 -14.82
C LYS A 186 -4.84 2.15 -14.95
N LYS A 187 -5.84 1.70 -15.71
CA LYS A 187 -6.03 0.27 -16.01
C LYS A 187 -4.94 -0.25 -16.96
N GLY A 188 -4.60 -1.54 -16.84
CA GLY A 188 -3.71 -2.22 -17.78
C GLY A 188 -2.22 -2.02 -17.51
N LEU A 189 -1.81 -1.70 -16.28
CA LEU A 189 -0.41 -1.64 -15.89
C LEU A 189 0.30 -2.97 -16.16
N THR A 190 1.53 -2.91 -16.70
CA THR A 190 2.41 -4.06 -16.90
C THR A 190 3.58 -4.01 -15.92
N PHE A 191 4.28 -5.16 -15.70
CA PHE A 191 5.50 -5.17 -14.90
C PHE A 191 6.60 -4.30 -15.48
N GLU A 192 6.69 -4.17 -16.80
CA GLU A 192 7.65 -3.28 -17.44
C GLU A 192 7.41 -1.82 -17.07
N GLN A 193 6.16 -1.37 -17.11
CA GLN A 193 5.78 -0.02 -16.69
C GLN A 193 6.01 0.20 -15.20
N TYR A 194 5.67 -0.79 -14.38
CA TYR A 194 5.93 -0.76 -12.94
C TYR A 194 7.42 -0.66 -12.63
N ASP A 195 8.28 -1.47 -13.28
CA ASP A 195 9.73 -1.43 -13.10
C ASP A 195 10.31 -0.07 -13.51
N ASN A 196 9.80 0.53 -14.59
CA ASN A 196 10.16 1.89 -15.00
C ASN A 196 9.74 2.93 -13.96
N ASN A 197 8.55 2.81 -13.37
CA ASN A 197 8.09 3.69 -12.28
C ASN A 197 9.00 3.57 -11.05
N VAL A 198 9.38 2.35 -10.67
CA VAL A 198 10.32 2.10 -9.56
C VAL A 198 11.67 2.77 -9.84
N GLU A 199 12.21 2.62 -11.05
CA GLU A 199 13.48 3.25 -11.44
C GLU A 199 13.38 4.77 -11.42
N LEU A 200 12.29 5.33 -11.92
CA LEU A 200 12.02 6.77 -11.88
C LEU A 200 12.00 7.31 -10.43
N CYS A 201 11.43 6.56 -9.49
CA CYS A 201 11.44 6.94 -8.08
C CYS A 201 12.85 6.94 -7.48
N TYR A 202 13.74 6.07 -7.93
CA TYR A 202 15.13 6.08 -7.50
C TYR A 202 15.92 7.27 -8.08
N THR A 203 15.62 7.70 -9.30
CA THR A 203 16.36 8.77 -10.00
C THR A 203 15.83 10.16 -9.68
N GLU A 204 14.52 10.34 -9.61
CA GLU A 204 13.86 11.64 -9.37
C GLU A 204 13.36 11.80 -7.92
N GLY A 205 13.33 10.73 -7.13
CA GLY A 205 12.94 10.79 -5.73
C GLY A 205 11.46 11.10 -5.50
N GLY A 206 11.18 11.88 -4.45
CA GLY A 206 9.83 12.20 -4.00
C GLY A 206 8.96 12.89 -5.05
N GLU A 207 9.53 13.64 -5.98
CA GLU A 207 8.77 14.32 -7.03
C GLU A 207 8.17 13.34 -8.05
N ALA A 208 8.88 12.23 -8.35
CA ALA A 208 8.33 11.17 -9.17
C ALA A 208 7.17 10.46 -8.48
N ILE A 209 7.33 10.16 -7.19
CA ILE A 209 6.32 9.44 -6.40
C ILE A 209 5.00 10.21 -6.37
N LYS A 210 5.05 11.53 -6.17
CA LYS A 210 3.87 12.40 -6.14
C LYS A 210 3.05 12.39 -7.44
N LYS A 211 3.68 12.05 -8.57
CA LYS A 211 3.05 12.01 -9.89
C LYS A 211 2.52 10.63 -10.27
N LEU A 212 2.83 9.59 -9.47
CA LEU A 212 2.37 8.25 -9.76
C LEU A 212 0.87 8.15 -9.54
N VAL A 213 0.21 7.53 -10.51
CA VAL A 213 -1.23 7.21 -10.44
C VAL A 213 -1.36 5.70 -10.32
N PRO A 214 -1.94 5.19 -9.23
CA PRO A 214 -2.10 3.76 -9.04
C PRO A 214 -2.98 3.14 -10.13
N SER A 215 -2.72 1.88 -10.42
CA SER A 215 -3.50 1.10 -11.40
C SER A 215 -4.81 0.58 -10.82
N THR A 216 -4.96 0.64 -9.52
CA THR A 216 -6.12 0.14 -8.76
C THR A 216 -6.52 1.12 -7.67
N LEU A 217 -7.79 1.13 -7.30
CA LEU A 217 -8.31 1.82 -6.12
C LEU A 217 -8.22 0.95 -4.87
#